data_74721b3252386d70aca40a1e8309ce04
#
_entry.id   74721b3252386d70aca40a1e8309ce04
#
_cell.length_a   1.000
_cell.length_b   1.000
_cell.length_c   1.000
_cell.angle_alpha   90.00
_cell.angle_beta   90.00
_cell.angle_gamma   90.00
#
_symmetry.space_group_name_H-M   'P 1'
#
loop_
_entity.id
_entity.type
_entity.pdbx_description
1 polymer ?
#
loop_
_entity_poly.entity_id
_entity_poly.type
_entity_poly.pdbx_seq_one_letter_code
_entity_poly.pdbx_strand_id
1 'polypeptide(L)' 'DLLETLMLGLRLGSGVSLPAIEANFGSEIKKAILEVLEPHKQRNLVIIEGDSRVRLSDPEGFLFSNIVLTDLFDRWQ' A
#
# COMPACT_ATOMS: atom_id res chain seq x y z
N ASP A 1 13.74 -4.46 1.87
CA ASP A 1 13.49 -3.15 2.43
C ASP A 1 11.99 -2.79 2.31
N LEU A 2 11.63 -1.61 2.80
CA LEU A 2 10.23 -1.20 2.83
C LEU A 2 9.59 -1.13 1.44
N LEU A 3 10.25 -0.49 0.49
CA LEU A 3 9.69 -0.36 -0.86
C LEU A 3 9.52 -1.72 -1.53
N GLU A 4 10.50 -2.61 -1.38
CA GLU A 4 10.37 -3.96 -1.92
C GLU A 4 9.18 -4.69 -1.30
N THR A 5 9.03 -4.58 0.01
CA THR A 5 7.92 -5.22 0.72
C THR A 5 6.58 -4.71 0.20
N LEU A 6 6.46 -3.40 0.04
CA LEU A 6 5.23 -2.79 -0.47
C LEU A 6 4.94 -3.19 -1.91
N MET A 7 5.96 -3.14 -2.76
CA MET A 7 5.78 -3.46 -4.17
C MET A 7 5.39 -4.92 -4.38
N LEU A 8 6.08 -5.83 -3.68
CA LEU A 8 5.77 -7.24 -3.79
C LEU A 8 4.39 -7.57 -3.25
N GLY A 9 4.05 -7.03 -2.07
CA GLY A 9 2.77 -7.32 -1.44
C GLY A 9 1.60 -6.82 -2.28
N LEU A 10 1.70 -5.61 -2.80
CA LEU A 10 0.62 -5.06 -3.61
C LEU A 10 0.46 -5.79 -4.94
N ARG A 11 1.57 -6.19 -5.57
CA ARG A 11 1.51 -6.89 -6.85
C ARG A 11 0.97 -8.30 -6.74
N LEU A 12 1.17 -8.95 -5.60
CA LEU A 12 0.76 -10.35 -5.43
C LEU A 12 -0.73 -10.54 -5.17
N GLY A 13 -1.48 -9.46 -5.03
CA GLY A 13 -2.91 -9.57 -4.81
C GLY A 13 -3.32 -9.90 -3.39
N SER A 14 -2.44 -10.53 -2.62
CA SER A 14 -2.70 -10.78 -1.20
C SER A 14 -2.55 -9.51 -0.38
N GLY A 15 -1.83 -8.53 -0.94
CA GLY A 15 -1.68 -7.24 -0.31
C GLY A 15 -0.57 -7.21 0.72
N VAL A 16 -0.58 -6.14 1.52
CA VAL A 16 0.43 -5.87 2.53
C VAL A 16 -0.21 -5.94 3.90
N SER A 17 0.40 -6.68 4.81
CA SER A 17 -0.06 -6.77 6.19
C SER A 17 0.37 -5.53 6.96
N LEU A 18 -0.59 -4.75 7.44
CA LEU A 18 -0.28 -3.54 8.22
C LEU A 18 0.38 -3.88 9.56
N PRO A 19 -0.07 -4.92 10.30
CA PRO A 19 0.65 -5.30 11.52
C PRO A 19 2.11 -5.68 11.26
N ALA A 20 2.39 -6.35 10.14
CA ALA A 20 3.76 -6.72 9.81
C ALA A 20 4.60 -5.47 9.49
N ILE A 21 4.02 -4.50 8.79
CA ILE A 21 4.71 -3.24 8.52
C ILE A 21 5.02 -2.51 9.83
N GLU A 22 4.05 -2.45 10.72
CA GLU A 22 4.26 -1.80 12.01
C GLU A 22 5.35 -2.50 12.82
N ALA A 23 5.34 -3.83 12.83
CA ALA A 23 6.31 -4.62 13.58
C ALA A 23 7.73 -4.45 13.03
N ASN A 24 7.87 -4.35 11.71
CA ASN A 24 9.19 -4.31 11.07
C ASN A 24 9.71 -2.90 10.82
N PHE A 25 8.84 -1.91 10.66
CA PHE A 25 9.23 -0.57 10.27
C PHE A 25 8.71 0.53 11.19
N GLY A 26 7.83 0.18 12.13
CA GLY A 26 7.31 1.14 13.10
C GLY A 26 5.95 1.70 12.74
N SER A 27 5.26 2.24 13.76
CA SER A 27 3.90 2.76 13.58
C SER A 27 3.87 4.03 12.74
N GLU A 28 4.94 4.81 12.74
CA GLU A 28 4.99 6.02 11.92
C GLU A 28 5.04 5.71 10.44
N ILE A 29 5.76 4.66 10.07
CA ILE A 29 5.80 4.19 8.69
C ILE A 29 4.42 3.67 8.27
N LYS A 30 3.76 2.92 9.15
CA LYS A 30 2.39 2.47 8.89
C LYS A 30 1.46 3.65 8.62
N LYS A 31 1.52 4.68 9.47
CA LYS A 31 0.70 5.88 9.29
C LYS A 31 1.00 6.58 7.97
N ALA A 32 2.28 6.71 7.63
CA ALA A 32 2.67 7.36 6.38
C ALA A 32 2.14 6.60 5.16
N ILE A 33 2.19 5.27 5.21
CA ILE A 33 1.64 4.45 4.12
C ILE A 33 0.16 4.72 3.95
N LEU A 34 -0.59 4.74 5.04
CA LEU A 34 -2.03 5.00 4.97
C LEU A 34 -2.32 6.39 4.43
N GLU A 35 -1.51 7.39 4.79
CA GLU A 35 -1.66 8.74 4.27
C GLU A 35 -1.43 8.81 2.75
N VAL A 36 -0.39 8.14 2.28
CA VAL A 36 -0.10 8.10 0.84
C VAL A 36 -1.21 7.40 0.07
N LEU A 37 -1.78 6.35 0.64
CA LEU A 37 -2.77 5.54 -0.04
C LEU A 37 -4.19 6.10 0.04
N GLU A 38 -4.45 7.07 0.92
CA GLU A 38 -5.80 7.60 1.09
C GLU A 38 -6.42 8.14 -0.21
N PRO A 39 -5.72 8.96 -1.02
CA PRO A 39 -6.31 9.40 -2.30
C PRO A 39 -6.63 8.24 -3.23
N HIS A 40 -5.82 7.21 -3.21
CA HIS A 40 -6.04 6.04 -4.06
C HIS A 40 -7.20 5.20 -3.58
N LYS A 41 -7.41 5.15 -2.27
CA LYS A 41 -8.60 4.52 -1.69
C LYS A 41 -9.85 5.25 -2.15
N GLN A 42 -9.82 6.58 -2.17
CA GLN A 42 -10.95 7.39 -2.61
C GLN A 42 -11.30 7.12 -4.07
N ARG A 43 -10.31 6.75 -4.87
CA ARG A 43 -10.52 6.43 -6.29
C ARG A 43 -10.80 4.95 -6.52
N ASN A 44 -10.93 4.17 -5.45
CA ASN A 44 -11.17 2.73 -5.51
C ASN A 44 -10.02 1.95 -6.17
N LEU A 45 -8.81 2.46 -6.09
CA LEU A 45 -7.63 1.75 -6.59
C LEU A 45 -7.00 0.84 -5.55
N VAL A 46 -7.18 1.17 -4.27
CA VAL A 46 -6.74 0.31 -3.18
C VAL A 46 -7.89 0.05 -2.22
N ILE A 47 -7.83 -1.09 -1.56
CA ILE A 47 -8.79 -1.48 -0.53
C ILE A 47 -8.02 -1.61 0.77
N ILE A 48 -8.48 -0.90 1.80
CA ILE A 48 -7.87 -0.97 3.13
C ILE A 48 -8.85 -1.71 4.04
N GLU A 49 -8.44 -2.89 4.48
CA GLU A 49 -9.28 -3.74 5.30
C GLU A 49 -9.00 -3.47 6.78
N GLY A 50 -9.67 -2.46 7.31
CA GLY A 50 -9.47 -2.03 8.70
C GLY A 50 -8.02 -1.70 8.97
N ASP A 51 -7.46 -2.25 10.04
CA ASP A 51 -6.06 -2.08 10.37
C ASP A 51 -5.21 -3.28 9.99
N SER A 52 -5.76 -4.20 9.17
CA SER A 52 -5.08 -5.46 8.95
C SER A 52 -4.33 -5.54 7.63
N ARG A 53 -4.92 -5.03 6.54
CA ARG A 53 -4.32 -5.30 5.22
C ARG A 53 -4.69 -4.22 4.22
N VAL A 54 -3.75 -3.94 3.31
CA VAL A 54 -3.95 -3.07 2.16
C VAL A 54 -3.68 -3.87 0.90
N ARG A 55 -4.57 -3.79 -0.07
CA ARG A 55 -4.39 -4.47 -1.36
C ARG A 55 -4.90 -3.61 -2.50
N LEU A 56 -4.43 -3.91 -3.70
CA LEU A 56 -4.96 -3.25 -4.88
C LEU A 56 -6.34 -3.82 -5.19
N SER A 57 -7.25 -2.95 -5.64
CA SER A 57 -8.56 -3.41 -6.07
C SER A 57 -8.43 -4.17 -7.39
N ASP A 58 -9.40 -5.03 -7.67
CA ASP A 58 -9.41 -5.83 -8.90
C ASP A 58 -10.65 -5.47 -9.69
N PRO A 59 -10.54 -5.06 -10.96
CA PRO A 59 -9.32 -4.95 -11.77
C PRO A 59 -8.65 -3.59 -11.75
N GLU A 60 -9.32 -2.54 -11.27
CA GLU A 60 -8.86 -1.16 -11.44
C GLU A 60 -7.51 -0.90 -10.79
N GLY A 61 -7.32 -1.40 -9.57
CA GLY A 61 -6.06 -1.19 -8.85
C GLY A 61 -4.87 -1.78 -9.59
N PHE A 62 -5.06 -2.97 -10.15
CA PHE A 62 -4.00 -3.61 -10.91
C PHE A 62 -3.73 -2.90 -12.24
N LEU A 63 -4.78 -2.44 -12.91
CA LEU A 63 -4.63 -1.71 -14.17
C LEU A 63 -3.90 -0.39 -13.98
N PHE A 64 -4.12 0.28 -12.86
CA PHE A 64 -3.52 1.58 -12.58
C PHE A 64 -2.49 1.51 -11.45
N SER A 65 -1.89 0.33 -11.25
CA SER A 65 -0.93 0.12 -10.15
C SER A 65 0.26 1.05 -10.22
N ASN A 66 0.67 1.47 -11.42
CA ASN A 66 1.79 2.39 -11.58
C ASN A 66 1.58 3.70 -10.84
N ILE A 67 0.35 4.21 -10.81
CA ILE A 67 0.04 5.45 -10.11
C ILE A 67 0.25 5.28 -8.61
N VAL A 68 -0.26 4.18 -8.07
CA VAL A 68 -0.14 3.88 -6.64
C VAL A 68 1.32 3.66 -6.25
N LEU A 69 2.02 2.82 -7.03
CA LEU A 69 3.41 2.48 -6.73
C LEU A 69 4.33 3.69 -6.86
N THR A 70 4.06 4.56 -7.84
CA THR A 70 4.86 5.78 -8.02
C THR A 70 4.75 6.70 -6.81
N ASP A 71 3.54 6.87 -6.27
CA ASP A 71 3.35 7.71 -5.09
C ASP A 71 4.08 7.14 -3.88
N LEU A 72 4.04 5.82 -3.70
CA LEU A 72 4.78 5.18 -2.62
C LEU A 72 6.29 5.35 -2.81
N PHE A 73 6.74 5.19 -4.05
CA PHE A 73 8.15 5.36 -4.39
C PHE A 73 8.63 6.77 -4.05
N ASP A 74 7.84 7.77 -4.47
CA ASP A 74 8.19 9.17 -4.25
C ASP A 74 8.27 9.52 -2.76
N ARG A 75 7.46 8.88 -1.93
CA ARG A 75 7.43 9.16 -0.50
C ARG A 75 8.72 8.74 0.20
N TRP A 76 9.36 7.66 -0.26
CA TRP A 76 10.52 7.10 0.41
C TRP A 76 11.80 7.06 -0.45
N GLN A 77 11.84 7.82 -1.50
CA GLN A 77 12.97 7.85 -2.41
C GLN A 77 13.79 9.13 -2.34
#